data_d20562b6588cdb788ed2aee1d814c1e5
#
_entry.id   d20562b6588cdb788ed2aee1d814c1e5
#
_cell.length_a   1.000
_cell.length_b   1.000
_cell.length_c   1.000
_cell.angle_alpha   90.00
_cell.angle_beta   90.00
_cell.angle_gamma   90.00
#
_symmetry.space_group_name_H-M   'P 1'
#
loop_
_entity.id
_entity.type
_entity.pdbx_description
1 polymer ?
#
loop_
_entity_poly.entity_id
_entity_poly.type
_entity_poly.pdbx_seq_one_letter_code
_entity_poly.pdbx_strand_id
1 'polypeptide(L)'
;MFFAKQFIQRALLLLSLLLTGFLLMARESDDDILNKGGNNSTDNPTRFYATLMIEYETPAFLDELQTTIAPEDLYIDEANYYFGLEMEYHVTLLPYLENDVDVKELKAYLKDISEYETQLVDVSYFPGEVRDVLKCSVESEAIAETSRAIRNNFSNAYPYPTMIYHLTIAFLKPGCAQKYLQDHIEPVTIKPTNFLLSYYNEEGERMQIRFK
;
A
#
# COMPACT_ATOMS: atom_id res chain seq x y z
N MET A 1 23.81 -12.75 -40.37
CA MET A 1 24.23 -12.84 -38.95
C MET A 1 24.29 -11.48 -38.24
N PHE A 2 24.35 -10.35 -38.93
CA PHE A 2 24.40 -8.99 -38.36
C PHE A 2 23.03 -8.49 -37.87
N PHE A 3 21.93 -8.81 -38.53
CA PHE A 3 20.58 -8.34 -38.16
C PHE A 3 20.05 -8.90 -36.82
N ALA A 4 20.40 -10.14 -36.49
CA ALA A 4 19.96 -10.77 -35.24
C ALA A 4 20.58 -10.12 -33.98
N LYS A 5 21.84 -9.67 -34.07
CA LYS A 5 22.52 -8.98 -32.95
C LYS A 5 21.91 -7.60 -32.64
N GLN A 6 21.50 -6.85 -33.65
CA GLN A 6 20.88 -5.54 -33.46
C GLN A 6 19.47 -5.67 -32.85
N PHE A 7 18.73 -6.70 -33.17
CA PHE A 7 17.40 -6.95 -32.64
C PHE A 7 17.46 -7.34 -31.15
N ILE A 8 18.43 -8.19 -30.79
CA ILE A 8 18.65 -8.60 -29.38
C ILE A 8 19.13 -7.41 -28.54
N GLN A 9 20.02 -6.55 -29.06
CA GLN A 9 20.45 -5.36 -28.33
C GLN A 9 19.33 -4.34 -28.12
N ARG A 10 18.43 -4.16 -29.09
CA ARG A 10 17.26 -3.26 -28.93
C ARG A 10 16.21 -3.83 -27.97
N ALA A 11 16.00 -5.14 -27.98
CA ALA A 11 15.11 -5.81 -27.03
C ALA A 11 15.64 -5.74 -25.59
N LEU A 12 16.94 -5.92 -25.39
CA LEU A 12 17.59 -5.75 -24.08
C LEU A 12 17.56 -4.30 -23.58
N LEU A 13 17.69 -3.31 -24.47
CA LEU A 13 17.61 -1.90 -24.12
C LEU A 13 16.18 -1.48 -23.73
N LEU A 14 15.17 -1.99 -24.44
CA LEU A 14 13.76 -1.79 -24.10
C LEU A 14 13.38 -2.48 -22.79
N LEU A 15 13.90 -3.67 -22.53
CA LEU A 15 13.69 -4.40 -21.28
C LEU A 15 14.35 -3.68 -20.10
N SER A 16 15.56 -3.11 -20.29
CA SER A 16 16.23 -2.31 -19.25
C SER A 16 15.52 -0.99 -18.97
N LEU A 17 14.94 -0.34 -19.98
CA LEU A 17 14.14 0.89 -19.83
C LEU A 17 12.79 0.61 -19.16
N LEU A 18 12.18 -0.55 -19.42
CA LEU A 18 10.98 -0.99 -18.71
C LEU A 18 11.28 -1.36 -17.24
N LEU A 19 12.40 -2.05 -16.98
CA LEU A 19 12.83 -2.36 -15.60
C LEU A 19 13.21 -1.09 -14.81
N THR A 20 13.91 -0.13 -15.42
CA THR A 20 14.24 1.14 -14.76
C THR A 20 13.01 2.02 -14.57
N GLY A 21 12.03 2.01 -15.48
CA GLY A 21 10.74 2.68 -15.31
C GLY A 21 9.91 2.07 -14.18
N PHE A 22 9.93 0.74 -14.04
CA PHE A 22 9.26 0.01 -12.95
C PHE A 22 9.96 0.24 -11.60
N LEU A 23 11.30 0.28 -11.56
CA LEU A 23 12.08 0.59 -10.35
C LEU A 23 11.91 2.05 -9.90
N LEU A 24 11.68 2.99 -10.83
CA LEU A 24 11.38 4.39 -10.47
C LEU A 24 9.96 4.56 -9.93
N MET A 25 9.00 3.72 -10.36
CA MET A 25 7.63 3.73 -9.82
C MET A 25 7.51 3.03 -8.45
N ALA A 26 8.39 2.06 -8.15
CA ALA A 26 8.44 1.39 -6.85
C ALA A 26 9.23 2.18 -5.79
N ARG A 27 9.80 3.34 -6.14
CA ARG A 27 10.77 4.05 -5.30
C ARG A 27 10.15 4.97 -4.24
N GLU A 28 8.86 5.21 -4.31
CA GLU A 28 8.15 5.95 -3.27
C GLU A 28 7.03 5.05 -2.74
N SER A 29 7.22 4.45 -1.57
CA SER A 29 6.12 3.84 -0.82
C SER A 29 5.16 4.94 -0.40
N ASP A 30 3.86 4.62 -0.33
CA ASP A 30 2.82 5.58 0.10
C ASP A 30 3.17 6.28 1.42
N ASP A 31 3.98 5.64 2.26
CA ASP A 31 4.45 6.16 3.55
C ASP A 31 5.58 7.20 3.46
N ASP A 32 6.43 7.18 2.41
CA ASP A 32 7.49 8.19 2.25
C ASP A 32 6.94 9.57 1.91
N ILE A 33 5.73 9.64 1.35
CA ILE A 33 5.05 10.92 1.07
C ILE A 33 4.47 11.51 2.35
N LEU A 34 3.96 10.69 3.28
CA LEU A 34 3.49 11.14 4.58
C LEU A 34 4.60 11.78 5.41
N ASN A 35 5.85 11.29 5.30
CA ASN A 35 7.01 11.84 6.01
C ASN A 35 7.65 13.06 5.33
N LYS A 36 7.48 13.27 4.02
CA LYS A 36 7.98 14.48 3.34
C LYS A 36 7.16 15.74 3.64
N GLY A 37 5.96 15.61 4.24
CA GLY A 37 5.17 16.75 4.74
C GLY A 37 5.76 17.44 5.96
N GLY A 38 6.82 16.90 6.57
CA GLY A 38 7.36 17.34 7.87
C GLY A 38 8.58 18.25 7.85
N ASN A 39 9.09 18.76 6.71
CA ASN A 39 10.24 19.70 6.77
C ASN A 39 10.22 20.80 5.70
N ASN A 40 10.08 22.02 6.21
CA ASN A 40 10.57 23.30 5.65
C ASN A 40 9.96 23.87 4.37
N SER A 41 8.75 24.40 4.48
CA SER A 41 8.48 25.73 3.92
C SER A 41 7.55 26.50 4.86
N THR A 42 7.95 27.67 5.24
CA THR A 42 7.36 28.53 6.30
C THR A 42 6.02 29.16 5.93
N ASP A 43 5.34 28.75 4.85
CA ASP A 43 4.14 29.41 4.35
C ASP A 43 3.00 28.46 3.86
N ASN A 44 3.07 27.13 4.12
CA ASN A 44 1.95 26.25 3.80
C ASN A 44 1.46 25.56 5.07
N PRO A 45 0.19 25.73 5.49
CA PRO A 45 -0.34 24.98 6.62
C PRO A 45 -0.16 23.49 6.31
N THR A 46 0.30 22.72 7.28
CA THR A 46 0.48 21.26 7.19
C THR A 46 -0.84 20.67 6.69
N ARG A 47 -0.86 20.21 5.44
CA ARG A 47 -2.05 19.59 4.88
C ARG A 47 -2.10 18.16 5.39
N PHE A 48 -3.08 17.87 6.21
CA PHE A 48 -3.40 16.51 6.61
C PHE A 48 -4.31 15.88 5.56
N TYR A 49 -4.11 14.60 5.31
CA TYR A 49 -4.91 13.83 4.38
C TYR A 49 -5.57 12.66 5.10
N ALA A 50 -6.74 12.27 4.60
CA ALA A 50 -7.41 11.06 5.02
C ALA A 50 -7.02 9.87 4.13
N THR A 51 -7.06 8.67 4.68
CA THR A 51 -6.84 7.41 3.96
C THR A 51 -8.05 6.51 4.16
N LEU A 52 -8.61 6.03 3.07
CA LEU A 52 -9.69 5.04 3.08
C LEU A 52 -9.11 3.64 2.86
N MET A 53 -9.48 2.72 3.74
CA MET A 53 -8.98 1.35 3.77
C MET A 53 -10.13 0.35 3.96
N ILE A 54 -9.87 -0.91 3.61
CA ILE A 54 -10.68 -2.06 4.00
C ILE A 54 -9.87 -2.88 4.98
N GLU A 55 -10.42 -3.13 6.18
CA GLU A 55 -9.84 -4.04 7.15
C GLU A 55 -10.24 -5.48 6.83
N TYR A 56 -9.34 -6.43 7.10
CA TYR A 56 -9.54 -7.86 6.85
C TYR A 56 -9.35 -8.68 8.11
N GLU A 57 -10.02 -9.85 8.16
CA GLU A 57 -9.69 -10.87 9.15
C GLU A 57 -8.25 -11.33 8.97
N THR A 58 -7.55 -11.61 10.06
CA THR A 58 -6.19 -12.15 10.00
C THR A 58 -6.20 -13.58 9.50
N PRO A 59 -5.65 -13.90 8.33
CA PRO A 59 -5.53 -15.28 7.89
C PRO A 59 -4.42 -15.98 8.65
N ALA A 60 -4.62 -17.24 9.06
CA ALA A 60 -3.62 -18.03 9.77
C ALA A 60 -2.27 -18.10 9.03
N PHE A 61 -2.29 -18.09 7.69
CA PHE A 61 -1.10 -18.02 6.85
C PHE A 61 -0.21 -16.82 7.17
N LEU A 62 -0.79 -15.64 7.41
CA LEU A 62 0.00 -14.44 7.71
C LEU A 62 0.59 -14.49 9.13
N ASP A 63 -0.15 -15.01 10.09
CA ASP A 63 0.38 -15.24 11.43
C ASP A 63 1.58 -16.20 11.38
N GLU A 64 1.47 -17.32 10.65
CA GLU A 64 2.56 -18.26 10.45
C GLU A 64 3.76 -17.59 9.77
N LEU A 65 3.53 -16.84 8.70
CA LEU A 65 4.60 -16.14 7.99
C LEU A 65 5.31 -15.12 8.88
N GLN A 66 4.58 -14.36 9.68
CA GLN A 66 5.18 -13.39 10.61
C GLN A 66 6.07 -14.08 11.65
N THR A 67 5.77 -15.32 12.08
CA THR A 67 6.63 -16.06 13.01
C THR A 67 7.99 -16.44 12.41
N THR A 68 8.11 -16.44 11.08
CA THR A 68 9.38 -16.73 10.39
C THR A 68 10.29 -15.52 10.28
N ILE A 69 9.76 -14.30 10.51
CA ILE A 69 10.52 -13.07 10.39
C ILE A 69 11.43 -12.91 11.60
N ALA A 70 12.73 -12.80 11.33
CA ALA A 70 13.73 -12.62 12.37
C ALA A 70 13.56 -11.22 13.02
N PRO A 71 13.53 -11.11 14.36
CA PRO A 71 13.36 -9.82 15.04
C PRO A 71 14.42 -8.77 14.66
N GLU A 72 15.63 -9.20 14.36
CA GLU A 72 16.72 -8.31 13.93
C GLU A 72 16.51 -7.68 12.55
N ASP A 73 15.64 -8.26 11.71
CA ASP A 73 15.31 -7.75 10.38
C ASP A 73 14.18 -6.72 10.43
N LEU A 74 13.44 -6.64 11.54
CA LEU A 74 12.34 -5.69 11.69
C LEU A 74 12.84 -4.23 11.70
N TYR A 75 12.12 -3.38 10.99
CA TYR A 75 12.26 -1.93 11.09
C TYR A 75 11.29 -1.40 12.13
N ILE A 76 11.83 -0.77 13.16
CA ILE A 76 11.06 -0.17 14.25
C ILE A 76 11.39 1.31 14.32
N ASP A 77 10.37 2.14 14.22
CA ASP A 77 10.45 3.60 14.40
C ASP A 77 9.18 4.07 15.12
N GLU A 78 9.25 4.08 16.44
CA GLU A 78 8.12 4.43 17.30
C GLU A 78 7.62 5.86 17.09
N ALA A 79 8.52 6.79 16.70
CA ALA A 79 8.16 8.18 16.44
C ALA A 79 7.25 8.33 15.22
N ASN A 80 7.33 7.39 14.26
CA ASN A 80 6.51 7.34 13.06
C ASN A 80 5.55 6.15 13.05
N TYR A 81 5.29 5.54 14.20
CA TYR A 81 4.34 4.43 14.39
C TYR A 81 4.66 3.16 13.58
N TYR A 82 5.93 2.89 13.26
CA TYR A 82 6.38 1.62 12.66
C TYR A 82 6.85 0.68 13.75
N PHE A 83 6.13 -0.42 13.93
CA PHE A 83 6.40 -1.42 14.96
C PHE A 83 6.93 -2.75 14.42
N GLY A 84 7.38 -2.75 13.17
CA GLY A 84 7.94 -3.92 12.51
C GLY A 84 6.85 -4.79 11.88
N LEU A 85 6.11 -5.56 12.67
CA LEU A 85 5.00 -6.39 12.16
C LEU A 85 3.72 -5.58 12.00
N GLU A 86 2.97 -5.81 10.91
CA GLU A 86 1.63 -5.27 10.77
C GLU A 86 0.65 -6.09 11.63
N MET A 87 -0.11 -5.40 12.45
CA MET A 87 -1.07 -6.02 13.38
C MET A 87 -2.52 -5.82 12.97
N GLU A 88 -2.81 -4.85 12.11
CA GLU A 88 -4.15 -4.53 11.62
C GLU A 88 -4.18 -4.63 10.09
N TYR A 89 -4.47 -5.84 9.58
CA TYR A 89 -4.42 -6.09 8.15
C TYR A 89 -5.47 -5.30 7.38
N HIS A 90 -5.01 -4.52 6.43
CA HIS A 90 -5.86 -3.70 5.59
C HIS A 90 -5.35 -3.58 4.16
N VAL A 91 -6.24 -3.26 3.25
CA VAL A 91 -5.93 -2.85 1.88
C VAL A 91 -6.35 -1.39 1.71
N THR A 92 -5.43 -0.55 1.29
CA THR A 92 -5.73 0.87 1.01
C THR A 92 -6.55 0.98 -0.27
N LEU A 93 -7.75 1.55 -0.17
CA LEU A 93 -8.59 1.91 -1.33
C LEU A 93 -8.12 3.20 -1.98
N LEU A 94 -7.87 4.24 -1.18
CA LEU A 94 -7.34 5.50 -1.64
C LEU A 94 -6.67 6.26 -0.49
N PRO A 95 -5.37 6.57 -0.58
CA PRO A 95 -4.69 7.50 0.30
C PRO A 95 -4.87 8.93 -0.20
N TYR A 96 -4.46 9.90 0.61
CA TYR A 96 -4.41 11.33 0.27
C TYR A 96 -5.76 11.96 -0.13
N LEU A 97 -6.86 11.45 0.41
CA LEU A 97 -8.13 12.17 0.38
C LEU A 97 -7.99 13.48 1.18
N GLU A 98 -8.63 14.55 0.73
CA GLU A 98 -8.71 15.75 1.55
C GLU A 98 -9.41 15.45 2.89
N ASN A 99 -8.97 16.08 3.98
CA ASN A 99 -9.33 15.67 5.34
C ASN A 99 -10.79 16.00 5.74
N ASP A 100 -11.52 16.72 4.89
CA ASP A 100 -12.91 17.13 5.06
C ASP A 100 -13.94 16.18 4.41
N VAL A 101 -13.52 14.98 4.04
CA VAL A 101 -14.39 13.99 3.37
C VAL A 101 -15.58 13.60 4.26
N ASP A 102 -16.79 13.81 3.75
CA ASP A 102 -18.01 13.35 4.41
C ASP A 102 -18.17 11.83 4.24
N VAL A 103 -18.09 11.11 5.37
CA VAL A 103 -18.27 9.64 5.41
C VAL A 103 -19.62 9.21 4.84
N LYS A 104 -20.68 9.99 5.01
CA LYS A 104 -22.01 9.66 4.47
C LYS A 104 -22.02 9.73 2.93
N GLU A 105 -21.34 10.72 2.38
CA GLU A 105 -21.18 10.87 0.95
C GLU A 105 -20.29 9.77 0.37
N LEU A 106 -19.18 9.46 1.07
CA LEU A 106 -18.26 8.40 0.71
C LEU A 106 -18.96 7.02 0.62
N LYS A 107 -19.85 6.72 1.57
CA LYS A 107 -20.62 5.47 1.57
C LYS A 107 -21.46 5.24 0.31
N ALA A 108 -21.87 6.29 -0.40
CA ALA A 108 -22.64 6.15 -1.63
C ALA A 108 -21.84 5.50 -2.79
N TYR A 109 -20.52 5.47 -2.68
CA TYR A 109 -19.60 4.88 -3.67
C TYR A 109 -19.10 3.49 -3.26
N LEU A 110 -19.42 3.04 -2.06
CA LEU A 110 -19.00 1.73 -1.57
C LEU A 110 -20.05 0.68 -1.92
N LYS A 111 -19.57 -0.52 -2.20
CA LYS A 111 -20.40 -1.72 -2.35
C LYS A 111 -20.65 -2.35 -0.97
N ASP A 112 -21.45 -3.42 -0.93
CA ASP A 112 -21.52 -4.25 0.28
C ASP A 112 -20.14 -4.76 0.65
N ILE A 113 -19.83 -4.78 1.95
CA ILE A 113 -18.49 -5.15 2.41
C ILE A 113 -18.07 -6.56 1.95
N SER A 114 -19.01 -7.48 1.82
CA SER A 114 -18.75 -8.85 1.35
C SER A 114 -18.24 -8.92 -0.10
N GLU A 115 -18.51 -7.92 -0.93
CA GLU A 115 -18.01 -7.86 -2.32
C GLU A 115 -16.49 -7.63 -2.40
N TYR A 116 -15.86 -7.24 -1.30
CA TYR A 116 -14.41 -7.03 -1.21
C TYR A 116 -13.65 -8.26 -0.69
N GLU A 117 -14.30 -9.42 -0.58
CA GLU A 117 -13.58 -10.67 -0.40
C GLU A 117 -12.60 -10.87 -1.55
N THR A 118 -11.35 -11.21 -1.25
CA THR A 118 -10.29 -11.29 -2.23
C THR A 118 -9.27 -12.38 -1.89
N GLN A 119 -8.27 -12.54 -2.74
CA GLN A 119 -7.22 -13.54 -2.56
C GLN A 119 -5.85 -12.88 -2.47
N LEU A 120 -5.02 -13.41 -1.58
CA LEU A 120 -3.59 -13.17 -1.55
C LEU A 120 -2.92 -14.15 -2.51
N VAL A 121 -2.02 -13.67 -3.38
CA VAL A 121 -1.47 -14.46 -4.48
C VAL A 121 0.05 -14.60 -4.46
N ASP A 122 0.76 -13.75 -3.72
CA ASP A 122 2.22 -13.78 -3.58
C ASP A 122 2.66 -13.23 -2.23
N VAL A 123 3.95 -13.39 -1.92
CA VAL A 123 4.65 -12.61 -0.90
C VAL A 123 5.78 -11.88 -1.61
N SER A 124 5.65 -10.59 -1.74
CA SER A 124 6.57 -9.69 -2.43
C SER A 124 6.90 -8.48 -1.56
N TYR A 125 7.63 -7.49 -2.08
CA TYR A 125 7.97 -6.33 -1.28
C TYR A 125 8.11 -5.06 -2.12
N PHE A 126 7.99 -3.91 -1.46
CA PHE A 126 8.45 -2.63 -1.98
C PHE A 126 9.83 -2.34 -1.38
N PRO A 127 10.88 -2.19 -2.21
CA PRO A 127 12.19 -1.78 -1.72
C PRO A 127 12.18 -0.30 -1.33
N GLY A 128 12.82 0.04 -0.21
CA GLY A 128 12.97 1.42 0.24
C GLY A 128 14.38 1.73 0.72
N GLU A 129 14.75 3.01 0.74
CA GLU A 129 16.04 3.45 1.26
C GLU A 129 16.08 3.41 2.80
N VAL A 130 14.93 3.59 3.44
CA VAL A 130 14.77 3.61 4.90
C VAL A 130 14.30 2.27 5.42
N ARG A 131 13.34 1.65 4.70
CA ARG A 131 12.75 0.35 5.05
C ARG A 131 12.22 -0.35 3.80
N ASP A 132 12.18 -1.65 3.84
CA ASP A 132 11.42 -2.49 2.92
C ASP A 132 10.01 -2.71 3.48
N VAL A 133 9.00 -2.81 2.60
CA VAL A 133 7.62 -3.17 2.97
C VAL A 133 7.32 -4.56 2.44
N LEU A 134 7.35 -5.58 3.30
CA LEU A 134 6.93 -6.93 2.95
C LEU A 134 5.41 -6.99 2.86
N LYS A 135 4.89 -7.50 1.75
CA LYS A 135 3.46 -7.46 1.43
C LYS A 135 2.96 -8.67 0.66
N CYS A 136 1.66 -8.87 0.65
CA CYS A 136 0.97 -9.69 -0.34
C CYS A 136 0.30 -8.81 -1.39
N SER A 137 0.35 -9.21 -2.65
CA SER A 137 -0.45 -8.60 -3.70
C SER A 137 -1.91 -9.01 -3.58
N VAL A 138 -2.80 -8.07 -3.87
CA VAL A 138 -4.26 -8.24 -3.84
C VAL A 138 -4.82 -7.89 -5.21
N GLU A 139 -5.57 -8.82 -5.79
CA GLU A 139 -6.28 -8.61 -7.05
C GLU A 139 -7.79 -8.68 -6.81
N SER A 140 -8.49 -7.55 -6.98
CA SER A 140 -9.93 -7.46 -6.83
C SER A 140 -10.50 -6.38 -7.73
N GLU A 141 -11.46 -6.77 -8.59
CA GLU A 141 -12.16 -5.81 -9.45
C GLU A 141 -13.00 -4.84 -8.61
N ALA A 142 -13.65 -5.31 -7.54
CA ALA A 142 -14.43 -4.47 -6.64
C ALA A 142 -13.59 -3.38 -5.98
N ILE A 143 -12.36 -3.72 -5.52
CA ILE A 143 -11.40 -2.77 -4.97
C ILE A 143 -11.01 -1.74 -6.03
N ALA A 144 -10.64 -2.19 -7.23
CA ALA A 144 -10.17 -1.32 -8.31
C ALA A 144 -11.26 -0.37 -8.82
N GLU A 145 -12.49 -0.85 -8.97
CA GLU A 145 -13.64 -0.03 -9.39
C GLU A 145 -14.00 1.01 -8.34
N THR A 146 -14.10 0.60 -7.08
CA THR A 146 -14.42 1.51 -5.96
C THR A 146 -13.35 2.59 -5.79
N SER A 147 -12.09 2.21 -5.78
CA SER A 147 -10.97 3.15 -5.69
C SER A 147 -11.02 4.20 -6.82
N ARG A 148 -11.27 3.73 -8.05
CA ARG A 148 -11.43 4.63 -9.21
C ARG A 148 -12.62 5.57 -9.07
N ALA A 149 -13.76 5.07 -8.61
CA ALA A 149 -14.97 5.86 -8.41
C ALA A 149 -14.74 6.96 -7.37
N ILE A 150 -14.16 6.62 -6.22
CA ILE A 150 -13.86 7.59 -5.16
C ILE A 150 -12.85 8.60 -5.65
N ARG A 151 -11.76 8.18 -6.28
CA ARG A 151 -10.72 9.05 -6.82
C ARG A 151 -11.27 10.10 -7.81
N ASN A 152 -12.27 9.75 -8.60
CA ASN A 152 -12.85 10.63 -9.60
C ASN A 152 -13.89 11.62 -9.01
N ASN A 153 -14.42 11.34 -7.83
CA ASN A 153 -15.51 12.13 -7.24
C ASN A 153 -15.10 12.90 -5.97
N PHE A 154 -13.95 12.57 -5.38
CA PHE A 154 -13.44 13.25 -4.19
C PHE A 154 -12.11 13.93 -4.47
N SER A 155 -11.90 15.08 -3.87
CA SER A 155 -10.59 15.76 -3.91
C SER A 155 -9.53 14.90 -3.25
N ASN A 156 -8.45 14.66 -3.96
CA ASN A 156 -7.33 13.86 -3.48
C ASN A 156 -6.01 14.31 -4.11
N ALA A 157 -4.91 14.07 -3.41
CA ALA A 157 -3.56 14.41 -3.86
C ALA A 157 -2.76 13.17 -4.32
N TYR A 158 -3.43 12.04 -4.60
CA TYR A 158 -2.75 10.82 -5.04
C TYR A 158 -2.03 11.04 -6.39
N PRO A 159 -0.68 10.95 -6.42
CA PRO A 159 0.09 11.41 -7.57
C PRO A 159 0.21 10.40 -8.70
N TYR A 160 -0.14 9.12 -8.45
CA TYR A 160 0.11 8.05 -9.42
C TYR A 160 -1.12 7.73 -10.28
N PRO A 161 -0.94 7.32 -11.54
CA PRO A 161 -2.05 6.98 -12.43
C PRO A 161 -2.77 5.69 -12.02
N THR A 162 -2.05 4.77 -11.38
CA THR A 162 -2.57 3.45 -10.97
C THR A 162 -2.24 3.17 -9.52
N MET A 163 -3.14 2.43 -8.85
CA MET A 163 -2.94 1.91 -7.50
C MET A 163 -2.37 0.48 -7.57
N ILE A 164 -1.48 0.16 -6.64
CA ILE A 164 -1.03 -1.21 -6.38
C ILE A 164 -1.69 -1.65 -5.07
N TYR A 165 -2.73 -2.47 -5.19
CA TYR A 165 -3.43 -2.96 -4.02
C TYR A 165 -2.62 -4.06 -3.35
N HIS A 166 -2.40 -3.91 -2.06
CA HIS A 166 -1.59 -4.85 -1.29
C HIS A 166 -2.04 -4.87 0.17
N LEU A 167 -1.64 -5.92 0.84
CA LEU A 167 -1.78 -6.07 2.27
C LEU A 167 -0.37 -6.13 2.87
N THR A 168 -0.03 -5.19 3.73
CA THR A 168 1.26 -5.14 4.40
C THR A 168 1.39 -6.27 5.41
N ILE A 169 2.55 -6.91 5.47
CA ILE A 169 2.88 -7.99 6.43
C ILE A 169 3.83 -7.46 7.50
N ALA A 170 4.87 -6.75 7.07
CA ALA A 170 5.89 -6.22 7.96
C ALA A 170 6.67 -5.07 7.32
N PHE A 171 7.20 -4.22 8.16
CA PHE A 171 8.23 -3.25 7.81
C PHE A 171 9.59 -3.81 8.21
N LEU A 172 10.50 -3.91 7.26
CA LEU A 172 11.80 -4.55 7.43
C LEU A 172 12.93 -3.56 7.16
N LYS A 173 14.09 -3.80 7.72
CA LYS A 173 15.30 -3.03 7.39
C LYS A 173 15.62 -3.18 5.90
N PRO A 174 16.22 -2.16 5.26
CA PRO A 174 16.54 -2.20 3.83
C PRO A 174 17.32 -3.45 3.44
N GLY A 175 16.88 -4.14 2.38
CA GLY A 175 17.48 -5.36 1.87
C GLY A 175 17.13 -6.65 2.63
N CYS A 176 16.35 -6.57 3.71
CA CYS A 176 16.00 -7.76 4.49
C CYS A 176 14.78 -8.51 3.92
N ALA A 177 13.88 -7.82 3.19
CA ALA A 177 12.65 -8.43 2.68
C ALA A 177 12.89 -9.61 1.73
N GLN A 178 13.99 -9.62 0.98
CA GLN A 178 14.33 -10.67 0.01
C GLN A 178 14.38 -12.07 0.61
N LYS A 179 14.64 -12.20 1.93
CA LYS A 179 14.70 -13.48 2.64
C LYS A 179 13.33 -14.17 2.78
N TYR A 180 12.25 -13.39 2.68
CA TYR A 180 10.88 -13.79 3.01
C TYR A 180 9.96 -13.88 1.79
N LEU A 181 10.50 -13.69 0.59
CA LEU A 181 9.72 -13.75 -0.64
C LEU A 181 9.20 -15.15 -0.92
N GLN A 182 7.98 -15.19 -1.44
CA GLN A 182 7.36 -16.41 -1.97
C GLN A 182 6.68 -16.04 -3.29
N ASP A 183 7.33 -16.38 -4.41
CA ASP A 183 6.84 -16.03 -5.75
C ASP A 183 5.48 -16.64 -6.08
N HIS A 184 5.13 -17.72 -5.40
CA HIS A 184 3.85 -18.38 -5.53
C HIS A 184 3.43 -18.98 -4.19
N ILE A 185 2.22 -18.63 -3.77
CA ILE A 185 1.55 -19.23 -2.61
C ILE A 185 0.26 -19.88 -3.10
N GLU A 186 -0.23 -20.89 -2.39
CA GLU A 186 -1.60 -21.34 -2.58
C GLU A 186 -2.54 -20.15 -2.29
N PRO A 187 -3.48 -19.82 -3.19
CA PRO A 187 -4.34 -18.65 -3.00
C PRO A 187 -5.09 -18.69 -1.67
N VAL A 188 -4.90 -17.67 -0.86
CA VAL A 188 -5.54 -17.53 0.46
C VAL A 188 -6.63 -16.49 0.37
N THR A 189 -7.89 -16.94 0.54
CA THR A 189 -9.04 -16.03 0.59
C THR A 189 -9.03 -15.26 1.91
N ILE A 190 -9.15 -13.93 1.82
CA ILE A 190 -9.29 -13.04 2.97
C ILE A 190 -10.66 -12.37 2.96
N LYS A 191 -11.25 -12.27 4.17
CA LYS A 191 -12.60 -11.71 4.35
C LYS A 191 -12.53 -10.31 4.91
N PRO A 192 -13.18 -9.35 4.25
CA PRO A 192 -13.25 -8.00 4.74
C PRO A 192 -14.15 -7.91 5.98
N THR A 193 -13.79 -7.02 6.90
CA THR A 193 -14.53 -6.82 8.15
C THR A 193 -15.22 -5.47 8.21
N ASN A 194 -14.50 -4.39 7.90
CA ASN A 194 -14.99 -3.03 7.94
C ASN A 194 -14.30 -2.17 6.88
N PHE A 195 -14.93 -1.05 6.53
CA PHE A 195 -14.22 0.11 6.00
C PHE A 195 -13.63 0.91 7.14
N LEU A 196 -12.45 1.45 6.92
CA LEU A 196 -11.73 2.31 7.86
C LEU A 196 -11.34 3.61 7.16
N LEU A 197 -11.84 4.75 7.66
CA LEU A 197 -11.33 6.06 7.30
C LEU A 197 -10.41 6.54 8.42
N SER A 198 -9.13 6.71 8.10
CA SER A 198 -8.14 7.30 8.99
C SER A 198 -7.85 8.73 8.55
N TYR A 199 -7.92 9.70 9.46
CA TYR A 199 -7.72 11.12 9.19
C TYR A 199 -7.08 11.81 10.40
N TYR A 200 -6.73 13.08 10.26
CA TYR A 200 -6.21 13.88 11.36
C TYR A 200 -7.22 14.95 11.77
N ASN A 201 -7.41 15.13 13.08
CA ASN A 201 -8.22 16.23 13.61
C ASN A 201 -7.45 17.57 13.55
N GLU A 202 -8.08 18.66 14.00
CA GLU A 202 -7.48 20.00 13.98
C GLU A 202 -6.24 20.10 14.90
N GLU A 203 -6.16 19.26 15.93
CA GLU A 203 -5.03 19.15 16.85
C GLU A 203 -3.87 18.32 16.26
N GLY A 204 -4.05 17.71 15.08
CA GLY A 204 -3.06 16.85 14.44
C GLY A 204 -3.02 15.43 15.01
N GLU A 205 -4.06 15.02 15.76
CA GLU A 205 -4.20 13.68 16.27
C GLU A 205 -4.84 12.76 15.23
N ARG A 206 -4.33 11.53 15.09
CA ARG A 206 -4.88 10.54 14.19
C ARG A 206 -6.19 9.98 14.69
N MET A 207 -7.22 10.16 13.92
CA MET A 207 -8.58 9.69 14.18
C MET A 207 -8.93 8.54 13.22
N GLN A 208 -9.84 7.66 13.68
CA GLN A 208 -10.30 6.52 12.89
C GLN A 208 -11.80 6.35 12.99
N ILE A 209 -12.47 6.17 11.85
CA ILE A 209 -13.90 5.85 11.77
C ILE A 209 -14.06 4.51 11.07
N ARG A 210 -14.57 3.49 11.80
CA ARG A 210 -14.94 2.19 11.23
C ARG A 210 -16.42 2.17 10.89
N PHE A 211 -16.75 1.61 9.73
CA PHE A 211 -18.13 1.51 9.26
C PHE A 211 -18.33 0.33 8.29
N LYS A 212 -19.59 -0.01 8.02
CA LYS A 212 -20.00 -1.02 7.03
C LYS A 212 -20.89 -0.38 5.98
#